data_4ef750bdf387d612389463f8f74fd842
#
_entry.id   4ef750bdf387d612389463f8f74fd842
#
_cell.length_a   1.000
_cell.length_b   1.000
_cell.length_c   1.000
_cell.angle_alpha   90.00
_cell.angle_beta   90.00
_cell.angle_gamma   90.00
#
_symmetry.space_group_name_H-M   'P 1'
#
loop_
_entity.id
_entity.type
_entity.pdbx_description
1 polymer ?
#
loop_
_entity_poly.entity_id
_entity_poly.type
_entity_poly.pdbx_seq_one_letter_code
_entity_poly.pdbx_strand_id
1 'polypeptide(L)'
;MLKNHPKGLIVAFFTNMGERFGFYTMMAILVLFLQVKYGLDEKVAGDYYSWFYFAIYALSLLGGILADWKKQYKTVILYGQIIMFVGYVMMAIPSMSLYGTLGALLVISLGNGFFKGNLQAVVGQLYDDPKYAKFRDSAFMVFYMGINVGAFFAPFVATGIRNWWLETNGFIHDGSLPALCH
;
A
#
# COMPACT_ATOMS: atom_id res chain seq x y z
N MET A 1 -9.04 -10.88 -24.70
CA MET A 1 -9.51 -9.67 -24.01
C MET A 1 -8.51 -8.50 -24.09
N LEU A 2 -7.24 -8.66 -23.74
CA LEU A 2 -6.26 -7.54 -23.67
C LEU A 2 -5.69 -7.04 -25.01
N LYS A 3 -5.88 -7.75 -26.14
CA LYS A 3 -5.29 -7.37 -27.43
C LYS A 3 -5.72 -5.99 -27.98
N ASN A 4 -6.85 -5.49 -27.52
CA ASN A 4 -7.42 -4.22 -27.99
C ASN A 4 -7.18 -3.05 -27.01
N HIS A 5 -6.40 -3.26 -25.95
CA HIS A 5 -6.07 -2.24 -24.95
C HIS A 5 -4.66 -1.71 -25.14
N PRO A 6 -4.40 -0.45 -24.81
CA PRO A 6 -3.04 0.10 -24.83
C PRO A 6 -2.14 -0.65 -23.83
N LYS A 7 -0.87 -0.83 -24.19
CA LYS A 7 0.13 -1.53 -23.33
C LYS A 7 0.25 -0.90 -21.94
N GLY A 8 -0.03 0.38 -21.81
CA GLY A 8 -0.02 1.11 -20.55
C GLY A 8 -0.99 0.55 -19.50
N LEU A 9 -2.11 -0.07 -19.92
CA LEU A 9 -3.05 -0.72 -19.01
C LEU A 9 -2.40 -1.89 -18.26
N ILE A 10 -1.62 -2.70 -18.96
CA ILE A 10 -0.94 -3.86 -18.35
C ILE A 10 0.06 -3.39 -17.30
N VAL A 11 0.83 -2.35 -17.61
CA VAL A 11 1.77 -1.75 -16.66
C VAL A 11 1.02 -1.19 -15.45
N ALA A 12 -0.06 -0.42 -15.68
CA ALA A 12 -0.86 0.13 -14.60
C ALA A 12 -1.49 -0.96 -13.72
N PHE A 13 -1.97 -2.06 -14.32
CA PHE A 13 -2.52 -3.22 -13.61
C PHE A 13 -1.50 -3.84 -12.64
N PHE A 14 -0.32 -4.20 -13.13
CA PHE A 14 0.70 -4.84 -12.29
C PHE A 14 1.29 -3.88 -11.26
N THR A 15 1.47 -2.62 -11.61
CA THR A 15 1.93 -1.59 -10.68
C THR A 15 0.94 -1.38 -9.53
N ASN A 16 -0.36 -1.30 -9.84
CA ASN A 16 -1.41 -1.17 -8.85
C ASN A 16 -1.55 -2.43 -7.98
N MET A 17 -1.52 -3.60 -8.61
CA MET A 17 -1.59 -4.89 -7.91
C MET A 17 -0.43 -5.06 -6.92
N GLY A 18 0.81 -4.80 -7.35
CA GLY A 18 2.00 -4.94 -6.50
C GLY A 18 2.01 -3.95 -5.35
N GLU A 19 1.65 -2.69 -5.61
CA GLU A 19 1.55 -1.68 -4.56
C GLU A 19 0.45 -2.02 -3.55
N ARG A 20 -0.74 -2.41 -4.01
CA ARG A 20 -1.84 -2.83 -3.14
C ARG A 20 -1.50 -4.07 -2.32
N PHE A 21 -0.83 -5.05 -2.94
CA PHE A 21 -0.35 -6.23 -2.23
C PHE A 21 0.58 -5.85 -1.06
N GLY A 22 1.62 -5.05 -1.31
CA GLY A 22 2.54 -4.59 -0.27
C GLY A 22 1.83 -3.78 0.83
N PHE A 23 0.95 -2.87 0.43
CA PHE A 23 0.16 -2.06 1.36
C PHE A 23 -0.72 -2.91 2.28
N TYR A 24 -1.54 -3.80 1.74
CA TYR A 24 -2.43 -4.63 2.55
C TYR A 24 -1.67 -5.67 3.39
N THR A 25 -0.52 -6.17 2.91
CA THR A 25 0.36 -7.02 3.71
C THR A 25 0.85 -6.29 4.96
N MET A 26 1.32 -5.06 4.82
CA MET A 26 1.74 -4.23 5.95
C MET A 26 0.56 -3.93 6.88
N MET A 27 -0.60 -3.52 6.33
CA MET A 27 -1.78 -3.18 7.12
C MET A 27 -2.28 -4.36 7.96
N ALA A 28 -2.19 -5.59 7.44
CA ALA A 28 -2.63 -6.79 8.13
C ALA A 28 -1.83 -7.09 9.41
N ILE A 29 -0.59 -6.62 9.50
CA ILE A 29 0.29 -6.89 10.66
C ILE A 29 0.62 -5.63 11.46
N LEU A 30 0.23 -4.44 11.02
CA LEU A 30 0.68 -3.16 11.59
C LEU A 30 0.34 -3.02 13.07
N VAL A 31 -0.90 -3.31 13.48
CA VAL A 31 -1.32 -3.19 14.88
C VAL A 31 -0.51 -4.14 15.74
N LEU A 32 -0.41 -5.41 15.35
CA LEU A 32 0.37 -6.42 16.08
C LEU A 32 1.87 -6.03 16.14
N PHE A 33 2.42 -5.50 15.04
CA PHE A 33 3.79 -5.01 15.01
C PHE A 33 4.03 -3.90 16.03
N LEU A 34 3.11 -2.94 16.14
CA LEU A 34 3.22 -1.84 17.11
C LEU A 34 3.13 -2.34 18.54
N GLN A 35 2.24 -3.30 18.83
CA GLN A 35 2.09 -3.91 20.15
C GLN A 35 3.35 -4.69 20.54
N VAL A 36 3.82 -5.59 19.67
CA VAL A 36 4.96 -6.48 19.97
C VAL A 36 6.27 -5.70 20.07
N LYS A 37 6.51 -4.77 19.14
CA LYS A 37 7.79 -4.03 19.08
C LYS A 37 7.92 -2.96 20.16
N TYR A 38 6.82 -2.28 20.50
CA TYR A 38 6.85 -1.11 21.38
C TYR A 38 6.09 -1.31 22.69
N GLY A 39 5.49 -2.49 22.92
CA GLY A 39 4.71 -2.75 24.13
C GLY A 39 3.46 -1.89 24.26
N LEU A 40 2.88 -1.46 23.12
CA LEU A 40 1.69 -0.61 23.12
C LEU A 40 0.44 -1.41 23.45
N ASP A 41 -0.46 -0.79 24.20
CA ASP A 41 -1.82 -1.30 24.39
C ASP A 41 -2.57 -1.35 23.04
N GLU A 42 -3.53 -2.28 22.91
CA GLU A 42 -4.31 -2.49 21.69
C GLU A 42 -5.02 -1.22 21.24
N LYS A 43 -5.58 -0.47 22.20
CA LYS A 43 -6.26 0.81 21.90
C LYS A 43 -5.31 1.84 21.30
N VAL A 44 -4.13 2.01 21.89
CA VAL A 44 -3.13 2.98 21.42
C VAL A 44 -2.58 2.59 20.04
N ALA A 45 -2.31 1.31 19.82
CA ALA A 45 -1.88 0.80 18.52
C ALA A 45 -2.98 0.98 17.46
N GLY A 46 -4.25 0.77 17.82
CA GLY A 46 -5.42 1.03 16.97
C GLY A 46 -5.61 2.50 16.64
N ASP A 47 -5.33 3.40 17.58
CA ASP A 47 -5.38 4.85 17.34
C ASP A 47 -4.31 5.27 16.31
N TYR A 48 -3.06 4.78 16.43
CA TYR A 48 -2.01 5.03 15.43
C TYR A 48 -2.36 4.46 14.05
N TYR A 49 -2.96 3.27 13.99
CA TYR A 49 -3.48 2.69 12.75
C TYR A 49 -4.53 3.61 12.11
N SER A 50 -5.46 4.12 12.91
CA SER A 50 -6.55 5.00 12.44
C SER A 50 -6.01 6.33 11.93
N TRP A 51 -5.05 6.94 12.62
CA TRP A 51 -4.36 8.15 12.18
C TRP A 51 -3.57 7.94 10.89
N PHE A 52 -2.89 6.81 10.77
CA PHE A 52 -2.21 6.45 9.53
C PHE A 52 -3.19 6.32 8.37
N TYR A 53 -4.33 5.64 8.60
CA TYR A 53 -5.37 5.47 7.59
C TYR A 53 -5.97 6.82 7.16
N PHE A 54 -6.25 7.69 8.12
CA PHE A 54 -6.70 9.07 7.86
C PHE A 54 -5.68 9.85 7.02
N ALA A 55 -4.39 9.79 7.39
CA ALA A 55 -3.32 10.48 6.68
C ALA A 55 -3.24 10.06 5.20
N ILE A 56 -3.44 8.78 4.87
CA ILE A 56 -3.47 8.29 3.48
C ILE A 56 -4.52 9.02 2.65
N TYR A 57 -5.74 9.17 3.18
CA TYR A 57 -6.81 9.83 2.43
C TYR A 57 -6.60 11.34 2.34
N ALA A 58 -6.19 11.97 3.43
CA ALA A 58 -5.90 13.40 3.44
C ALA A 58 -4.77 13.78 2.47
N LEU A 59 -3.67 13.00 2.49
CA LEU A 59 -2.53 13.23 1.59
C LEU A 59 -2.82 12.82 0.14
N SER A 60 -3.75 11.89 -0.09
CA SER A 60 -4.20 11.54 -1.44
C SER A 60 -4.89 12.71 -2.15
N LEU A 61 -5.65 13.51 -1.41
CA LEU A 61 -6.26 14.73 -1.95
C LEU A 61 -5.18 15.73 -2.39
N LEU A 62 -4.16 15.94 -1.55
CA LEU A 62 -3.04 16.83 -1.87
C LEU A 62 -2.23 16.32 -3.07
N GLY A 63 -2.01 15.02 -3.15
CA GLY A 63 -1.31 14.38 -4.27
C GLY A 63 -2.04 14.56 -5.61
N GLY A 64 -3.37 14.47 -5.60
CA GLY A 64 -4.21 14.73 -6.76
C GLY A 64 -4.10 16.20 -7.23
N ILE A 65 -4.28 17.14 -6.31
CA ILE A 65 -4.17 18.58 -6.60
C ILE A 65 -2.79 18.94 -7.19
N LEU A 66 -1.72 18.39 -6.63
CA LEU A 66 -0.36 18.63 -7.10
C LEU A 66 -0.14 18.12 -8.53
N ALA A 67 -0.67 16.94 -8.84
CA ALA A 67 -0.54 16.34 -10.17
C ALA A 67 -1.36 17.10 -11.23
N ASP A 68 -2.56 17.55 -10.86
CA ASP A 68 -3.42 18.36 -11.73
C ASP A 68 -2.76 19.70 -12.03
N TRP A 69 -2.16 20.32 -11.02
CA TRP A 69 -1.47 21.60 -11.20
C TRP A 69 -0.25 21.48 -12.12
N LYS A 70 0.54 20.41 -11.96
CA LYS A 70 1.75 20.20 -12.77
C LYS A 70 1.47 19.50 -14.11
N LYS A 71 0.30 18.89 -14.28
CA LYS A 71 -0.08 18.05 -15.45
C LYS A 71 0.94 16.94 -15.77
N GLN A 72 1.67 16.46 -14.77
CA GLN A 72 2.75 15.46 -14.88
C GLN A 72 2.48 14.22 -14.05
N TYR A 73 1.34 13.59 -14.26
CA TYR A 73 0.86 12.45 -13.47
C TYR A 73 1.88 11.32 -13.36
N LYS A 74 2.56 10.94 -14.45
CA LYS A 74 3.56 9.85 -14.46
C LYS A 74 4.74 10.14 -13.53
N THR A 75 5.20 11.38 -13.53
CA THR A 75 6.31 11.83 -12.68
C THR A 75 5.89 11.82 -11.20
N VAL A 76 4.68 12.28 -10.90
CA VAL A 76 4.14 12.29 -9.54
C VAL A 76 3.96 10.85 -9.01
N ILE A 77 3.47 9.92 -9.85
CA ILE A 77 3.37 8.49 -9.53
C ILE A 77 4.74 7.90 -9.20
N LEU A 78 5.77 8.19 -10.02
CA LEU A 78 7.12 7.69 -9.79
C LEU A 78 7.68 8.18 -8.46
N TYR A 79 7.57 9.47 -8.18
CA TYR A 79 7.97 10.02 -6.88
C TYR A 79 7.19 9.41 -5.73
N GLY A 80 5.88 9.19 -5.89
CA GLY A 80 5.05 8.50 -4.92
C GLY A 80 5.57 7.10 -4.58
N GLN A 81 5.95 6.32 -5.59
CA GLN A 81 6.52 4.98 -5.40
C GLN A 81 7.89 5.02 -4.71
N ILE A 82 8.77 5.95 -5.08
CA ILE A 82 10.08 6.12 -4.43
C ILE A 82 9.90 6.50 -2.96
N ILE A 83 9.01 7.43 -2.66
CA ILE A 83 8.72 7.87 -1.29
C ILE A 83 8.17 6.70 -0.46
N MET A 84 7.21 5.93 -1.00
CA MET A 84 6.70 4.74 -0.32
C MET A 84 7.80 3.73 -0.06
N PHE A 85 8.65 3.46 -1.05
CA PHE A 85 9.77 2.54 -0.89
C PHE A 85 10.69 2.95 0.25
N VAL A 86 11.07 4.23 0.32
CA VAL A 86 11.86 4.78 1.43
C VAL A 86 11.16 4.56 2.76
N GLY A 87 9.86 4.83 2.86
CA GLY A 87 9.08 4.58 4.08
C GLY A 87 9.08 3.11 4.51
N TYR A 88 8.92 2.18 3.57
CA TYR A 88 9.01 0.73 3.88
C TYR A 88 10.41 0.31 4.33
N VAL A 89 11.47 0.84 3.71
CA VAL A 89 12.85 0.60 4.15
C VAL A 89 13.07 1.14 5.56
N MET A 90 12.57 2.32 5.88
CA MET A 90 12.63 2.87 7.24
C MET A 90 11.94 1.94 8.25
N MET A 91 10.75 1.42 7.95
CA MET A 91 10.05 0.46 8.82
C MET A 91 10.80 -0.85 9.03
N ALA A 92 11.61 -1.26 8.06
CA ALA A 92 12.41 -2.49 8.14
C ALA A 92 13.63 -2.37 9.07
N ILE A 93 13.99 -1.17 9.56
CA ILE A 93 15.12 -0.96 10.48
C ILE A 93 14.76 -1.48 11.88
N PRO A 94 15.44 -2.52 12.41
CA PRO A 94 15.08 -3.11 13.70
C PRO A 94 15.19 -2.15 14.88
N SER A 95 16.20 -1.26 14.88
CA SER A 95 16.49 -0.27 15.94
C SER A 95 15.64 1.00 15.87
N MET A 96 14.65 1.06 14.96
CA MET A 96 13.80 2.24 14.80
C MET A 96 12.96 2.50 16.06
N SER A 97 12.99 3.74 16.55
CA SER A 97 12.13 4.17 17.65
C SER A 97 10.65 4.26 17.23
N LEU A 98 9.74 4.34 18.20
CA LEU A 98 8.31 4.55 17.91
C LEU A 98 8.08 5.79 17.04
N TYR A 99 8.68 6.92 17.39
CA TYR A 99 8.54 8.17 16.61
C TYR A 99 9.12 8.02 15.19
N GLY A 100 10.22 7.29 15.04
CA GLY A 100 10.78 6.98 13.74
C GLY A 100 9.83 6.12 12.89
N THR A 101 9.18 5.12 13.48
CA THR A 101 8.16 4.29 12.82
C THR A 101 6.93 5.10 12.44
N LEU A 102 6.43 5.98 13.31
CA LEU A 102 5.33 6.89 12.97
C LEU A 102 5.71 7.84 11.83
N GLY A 103 6.95 8.34 11.83
CA GLY A 103 7.50 9.11 10.72
C GLY A 103 7.54 8.30 9.41
N ALA A 104 7.97 7.04 9.46
CA ALA A 104 7.94 6.13 8.30
C ALA A 104 6.52 5.91 7.77
N LEU A 105 5.53 5.74 8.65
CA LEU A 105 4.12 5.64 8.26
C LEU A 105 3.62 6.91 7.57
N LEU A 106 4.02 8.10 8.03
CA LEU A 106 3.69 9.36 7.35
C LEU A 106 4.34 9.44 5.97
N VAL A 107 5.60 9.01 5.82
CA VAL A 107 6.30 8.93 4.53
C VAL A 107 5.56 7.98 3.58
N ILE A 108 5.13 6.80 4.05
CA ILE A 108 4.34 5.86 3.25
C ILE A 108 3.01 6.49 2.85
N SER A 109 2.32 7.18 3.77
CA SER A 109 1.05 7.85 3.48
C SER A 109 1.20 8.93 2.41
N LEU A 110 2.27 9.72 2.47
CA LEU A 110 2.58 10.75 1.47
C LEU A 110 2.82 10.13 0.09
N GLY A 111 3.64 9.09 0.03
CA GLY A 111 3.91 8.37 -1.22
C GLY A 111 2.64 7.73 -1.81
N ASN A 112 1.80 7.11 -0.97
CA ASN A 112 0.53 6.53 -1.36
C ASN A 112 -0.43 7.62 -1.90
N GLY A 113 -0.45 8.80 -1.27
CA GLY A 113 -1.23 9.93 -1.72
C GLY A 113 -0.85 10.38 -3.13
N PHE A 114 0.44 10.42 -3.45
CA PHE A 114 0.91 10.77 -4.79
C PHE A 114 0.65 9.67 -5.82
N PHE A 115 0.56 8.43 -5.39
CA PHE A 115 0.37 7.29 -6.28
C PHE A 115 -1.10 7.03 -6.62
N LYS A 116 -1.96 6.89 -5.63
CA LYS A 116 -3.29 6.26 -5.74
C LYS A 116 -4.23 6.96 -6.73
N GLY A 117 -4.47 8.26 -6.55
CA GLY A 117 -5.37 9.02 -7.41
C GLY A 117 -4.81 9.23 -8.82
N ASN A 118 -3.51 9.48 -8.89
CA ASN A 118 -2.83 9.81 -10.14
C ASN A 118 -2.70 8.62 -11.08
N LEU A 119 -2.56 7.40 -10.57
CA LEU A 119 -2.56 6.20 -11.41
C LEU A 119 -3.91 5.98 -12.09
N GLN A 120 -5.03 6.24 -11.39
CA GLN A 120 -6.36 6.18 -11.98
C GLN A 120 -6.53 7.22 -13.09
N ALA A 121 -6.04 8.43 -12.87
CA ALA A 121 -6.08 9.50 -13.88
C ALA A 121 -5.27 9.11 -15.13
N VAL A 122 -4.09 8.53 -14.98
CA VAL A 122 -3.28 8.02 -16.10
C VAL A 122 -4.01 6.92 -16.86
N VAL A 123 -4.65 5.97 -16.16
CA VAL A 123 -5.47 4.94 -16.82
C VAL A 123 -6.58 5.58 -17.62
N GLY A 124 -7.29 6.59 -17.08
CA GLY A 124 -8.31 7.34 -17.82
C GLY A 124 -7.76 7.96 -19.10
N GLN A 125 -6.62 8.65 -19.01
CA GLN A 125 -5.98 9.31 -20.16
C GLN A 125 -5.53 8.35 -21.28
N LEU A 126 -5.21 7.10 -20.96
CA LEU A 126 -4.90 6.08 -21.98
C LEU A 126 -6.07 5.81 -22.94
N TYR A 127 -7.28 6.19 -22.56
CA TYR A 127 -8.53 5.97 -23.30
C TYR A 127 -9.16 7.27 -23.84
N ASP A 128 -8.44 8.38 -23.81
CA ASP A 128 -8.87 9.63 -24.46
C ASP A 128 -8.72 9.55 -25.99
N ASP A 129 -7.88 8.64 -26.51
CA ASP A 129 -7.79 8.33 -27.93
C ASP A 129 -9.09 7.66 -28.41
N PRO A 130 -9.76 8.19 -29.46
CA PRO A 130 -11.01 7.64 -30.02
C PRO A 130 -10.92 6.13 -30.35
N LYS A 131 -9.73 5.65 -30.71
CA LYS A 131 -9.48 4.24 -30.99
C LYS A 131 -9.75 3.33 -29.80
N TYR A 132 -9.47 3.82 -28.59
CA TYR A 132 -9.57 3.03 -27.34
C TYR A 132 -10.77 3.44 -26.47
N ALA A 133 -11.41 4.58 -26.75
CA ALA A 133 -12.46 5.17 -25.91
C ALA A 133 -13.58 4.18 -25.55
N LYS A 134 -14.00 3.33 -26.49
CA LYS A 134 -15.06 2.32 -26.29
C LYS A 134 -14.69 1.22 -25.28
N PHE A 135 -13.42 1.08 -24.93
CA PHE A 135 -12.93 0.07 -23.98
C PHE A 135 -12.63 0.64 -22.59
N ARG A 136 -12.93 1.93 -22.34
CA ARG A 136 -12.58 2.63 -21.10
C ARG A 136 -13.16 1.94 -19.87
N ASP A 137 -14.43 1.58 -19.87
CA ASP A 137 -15.09 0.92 -18.74
C ASP A 137 -14.50 -0.46 -18.46
N SER A 138 -14.25 -1.23 -19.52
CA SER A 138 -13.58 -2.54 -19.43
C SER A 138 -12.17 -2.40 -18.84
N ALA A 139 -11.46 -1.33 -19.16
CA ALA A 139 -10.13 -1.05 -18.62
C ALA A 139 -10.16 -0.80 -17.12
N PHE A 140 -11.12 -0.01 -16.65
CA PHE A 140 -11.28 0.22 -15.21
C PHE A 140 -11.66 -1.06 -14.47
N MET A 141 -12.48 -1.94 -15.05
CA MET A 141 -12.74 -3.26 -14.47
C MET A 141 -11.46 -4.08 -14.31
N VAL A 142 -10.61 -4.14 -15.33
CA VAL A 142 -9.32 -4.84 -15.26
C VAL A 142 -8.41 -4.17 -14.22
N PHE A 143 -8.37 -2.86 -14.19
CA PHE A 143 -7.55 -2.11 -13.22
C PHE A 143 -7.96 -2.39 -11.76
N TYR A 144 -9.27 -2.39 -11.46
CA TYR A 144 -9.79 -2.72 -10.13
C TYR A 144 -9.62 -4.21 -9.78
N MET A 145 -9.65 -5.10 -10.76
CA MET A 145 -9.33 -6.51 -10.53
C MET A 145 -7.90 -6.67 -9.99
N GLY A 146 -6.94 -5.88 -10.45
CA GLY A 146 -5.58 -5.87 -9.90
C GLY A 146 -5.54 -5.54 -8.40
N ILE A 147 -6.35 -4.56 -7.96
CA ILE A 147 -6.49 -4.23 -6.53
C ILE A 147 -6.99 -5.44 -5.74
N ASN A 148 -8.06 -6.09 -6.22
CA ASN A 148 -8.68 -7.22 -5.54
C ASN A 148 -7.75 -8.43 -5.46
N VAL A 149 -6.99 -8.71 -6.52
CA VAL A 149 -5.98 -9.78 -6.53
C VAL A 149 -4.89 -9.49 -5.50
N GLY A 150 -4.34 -8.27 -5.47
CA GLY A 150 -3.35 -7.87 -4.48
C GLY A 150 -3.87 -7.97 -3.05
N ALA A 151 -5.09 -7.48 -2.81
CA ALA A 151 -5.73 -7.53 -1.50
C ALA A 151 -6.05 -8.97 -1.04
N PHE A 152 -6.43 -9.85 -1.96
CA PHE A 152 -6.76 -11.24 -1.63
C PHE A 152 -5.54 -12.01 -1.13
N PHE A 153 -4.39 -11.87 -1.78
CA PHE A 153 -3.19 -12.61 -1.38
C PHE A 153 -2.44 -12.00 -0.19
N ALA A 154 -2.62 -10.71 0.08
CA ALA A 154 -1.87 -10.01 1.12
C ALA A 154 -2.00 -10.61 2.53
N PRO A 155 -3.19 -10.95 3.07
CA PRO A 155 -3.33 -11.53 4.40
C PRO A 155 -2.65 -12.90 4.54
N PHE A 156 -2.68 -13.73 3.49
CA PHE A 156 -2.02 -15.04 3.50
C PHE A 156 -0.51 -14.90 3.63
N VAL A 157 0.07 -14.00 2.83
CA VAL A 157 1.52 -13.73 2.89
C VAL A 157 1.89 -13.07 4.21
N ALA A 158 1.11 -12.10 4.69
CA ALA A 158 1.33 -11.46 5.99
C ALA A 158 1.36 -12.49 7.13
N THR A 159 0.37 -13.40 7.15
CA THR A 159 0.30 -14.47 8.16
C THR A 159 1.47 -15.45 8.03
N GLY A 160 1.83 -15.84 6.82
CA GLY A 160 2.97 -16.73 6.57
C GLY A 160 4.29 -16.13 7.04
N ILE A 161 4.56 -14.86 6.70
CA ILE A 161 5.77 -14.15 7.15
C ILE A 161 5.79 -13.99 8.66
N ARG A 162 4.66 -13.63 9.28
CA ARG A 162 4.52 -13.49 10.72
C ARG A 162 4.84 -14.82 11.43
N ASN A 163 4.24 -15.91 11.01
CA ASN A 163 4.43 -17.21 11.63
C ASN A 163 5.88 -17.68 11.48
N TRP A 164 6.45 -17.58 10.27
CA TRP A 164 7.85 -17.89 10.02
C TRP A 164 8.79 -17.07 10.93
N TRP A 165 8.51 -15.77 11.10
CA TRP A 165 9.32 -14.91 11.97
C TRP A 165 9.21 -15.29 13.43
N LEU A 166 8.01 -15.61 13.92
CA LEU A 166 7.76 -16.04 15.30
C LEU A 166 8.44 -17.39 15.60
N GLU A 167 8.35 -18.35 14.69
CA GLU A 167 9.04 -19.64 14.79
C GLU A 167 10.55 -19.48 14.80
N THR A 168 11.11 -18.68 13.88
CA THR A 168 12.56 -18.47 13.74
C THR A 168 13.15 -17.78 14.97
N ASN A 169 12.40 -16.91 15.64
CA ASN A 169 12.86 -16.19 16.85
C ASN A 169 12.44 -16.88 18.17
N GLY A 170 11.89 -18.10 18.12
CA GLY A 170 11.57 -18.89 19.29
C GLY A 170 10.35 -18.43 20.10
N PHE A 171 9.50 -17.62 19.53
CA PHE A 171 8.25 -17.16 20.17
C PHE A 171 7.12 -18.20 20.11
N ILE A 172 7.24 -19.21 19.24
CA ILE A 172 6.31 -20.33 19.13
C ILE A 172 7.13 -21.62 19.27
N HIS A 173 7.05 -22.29 20.41
CA HIS A 173 7.77 -23.54 20.66
C HIS A 173 6.87 -24.77 20.47
N ASP A 174 5.54 -24.62 20.49
CA ASP A 174 4.58 -25.72 20.53
C ASP A 174 3.27 -25.47 19.76
N GLY A 175 3.26 -24.48 18.84
CA GLY A 175 2.05 -24.11 18.12
C GLY A 175 1.06 -23.25 18.92
N SER A 176 1.36 -22.93 20.16
CA SER A 176 0.59 -21.97 20.95
C SER A 176 1.03 -20.53 20.61
N LEU A 177 0.07 -19.64 20.37
CA LEU A 177 0.33 -18.21 20.31
C LEU A 177 0.87 -17.75 21.66
N PRO A 178 1.92 -16.91 21.72
CA PRO A 178 2.36 -16.34 22.99
C PRO A 178 1.17 -15.65 23.67
N ALA A 179 1.12 -15.74 25.00
CA ALA A 179 0.05 -15.22 25.87
C ALA A 179 -0.17 -13.68 25.81
N LEU A 180 0.25 -13.02 24.74
CA LEU A 180 0.01 -11.61 24.46
C LEU A 180 -1.37 -11.33 23.80
N CYS A 181 -2.22 -12.37 23.70
CA CYS A 181 -3.59 -12.27 23.18
C CYS A 181 -4.65 -12.37 24.29
N HIS A 182 -4.31 -12.02 25.54
CA HIS A 182 -5.27 -11.88 26.62
C HIS A 182 -5.36 -10.46 27.10
#